data_c70d1871cbd28f6f08c738c2272d1e4f
#
_entry.id   c70d1871cbd28f6f08c738c2272d1e4f
#
_cell.length_a   1.000
_cell.length_b   1.000
_cell.length_c   1.000
_cell.angle_alpha   90.00
_cell.angle_beta   90.00
_cell.angle_gamma   90.00
#
_symmetry.space_group_name_H-M   'P 1'
#
loop_
_entity.id
_entity.type
_entity.pdbx_description
1 polymer ?
#
loop_
_entity_poly.entity_id
_entity_poly.type
_entity_poly.pdbx_seq_one_letter_code
_entity_poly.pdbx_strand_id
1 'polypeptide(L)'
;MAKKKEPSALVLRYLESLNNPQSQPQKNLDRRSPQHRRVQDNNSVEWWNSHEVQESQRQLATEFIETIPNYISGSLKRCGIVITGGGKYFVSAYITIRVIRMVGCTLPIELWYLDGEMDQQMIDIVSPLGVTCHNASEHAKGSDYFLDNWWKGWQLKAYALLHSSFAEVLMLDSDSYPVRDPSFLFDWSGYCEHGAIFWPDVGQSRRMFPHGAAKSLGVPSFTEIPTESGQLVVDKVRCWRECHMAKHYNQQANYTYHIVYGDKDTFPTAWHRLGTKYARMWQVSNFVKPGILQLDNEGETLFQHRIHDKFRLPGTKFDSTKQNAGENSVANWQHEDFCHKSLAELRSVWK
;
A
#
# COMPACT_ATOMS: atom_id res chain seq x y z
N MET A 1 21.90 -26.33 24.46
CA MET A 1 22.21 -25.63 23.19
C MET A 1 21.61 -26.45 22.05
N ALA A 2 20.47 -26.05 21.53
CA ALA A 2 19.88 -26.70 20.35
C ALA A 2 20.74 -26.36 19.13
N LYS A 3 21.22 -27.37 18.40
CA LYS A 3 21.94 -27.17 17.13
C LYS A 3 20.98 -26.47 16.16
N LYS A 4 21.31 -25.23 15.71
CA LYS A 4 20.63 -24.59 14.60
C LYS A 4 20.69 -25.55 13.42
N LYS A 5 19.52 -25.96 12.92
CA LYS A 5 19.41 -26.77 11.73
C LYS A 5 19.78 -25.88 10.54
N GLU A 6 20.74 -26.29 9.74
CA GLU A 6 21.08 -25.56 8.50
C GLU A 6 19.87 -25.54 7.58
N PRO A 7 19.62 -24.39 6.89
CA PRO A 7 18.54 -24.29 5.92
C PRO A 7 18.70 -25.33 4.80
N SER A 8 17.60 -25.87 4.32
CA SER A 8 17.64 -26.81 3.20
C SER A 8 18.15 -26.15 1.91
N ALA A 9 18.60 -26.98 0.97
CA ALA A 9 19.04 -26.51 -0.34
C ALA A 9 17.95 -25.69 -1.08
N LEU A 10 16.68 -25.97 -0.81
CA LEU A 10 15.54 -25.20 -1.38
C LEU A 10 15.46 -23.80 -0.77
N VAL A 11 15.60 -23.70 0.55
CA VAL A 11 15.60 -22.42 1.28
C VAL A 11 16.84 -21.60 0.92
N LEU A 12 18.01 -22.23 0.79
CA LEU A 12 19.23 -21.56 0.35
C LEU A 12 19.09 -21.00 -1.07
N ARG A 13 18.56 -21.80 -2.01
CA ARG A 13 18.28 -21.33 -3.39
C ARG A 13 17.26 -20.18 -3.41
N TYR A 14 16.26 -20.20 -2.53
CA TYR A 14 15.32 -19.10 -2.40
C TYR A 14 16.01 -17.83 -1.87
N LEU A 15 16.81 -17.94 -0.83
CA LEU A 15 17.58 -16.82 -0.27
C LEU A 15 18.62 -16.29 -1.29
N GLU A 16 19.26 -17.17 -2.05
CA GLU A 16 20.15 -16.79 -3.17
C GLU A 16 19.36 -16.06 -4.29
N SER A 17 18.11 -16.47 -4.57
CA SER A 17 17.27 -15.81 -5.58
C SER A 17 16.82 -14.41 -5.14
N LEU A 18 16.68 -14.16 -3.85
CA LEU A 18 16.41 -12.82 -3.31
C LEU A 18 17.59 -11.87 -3.49
N ASN A 19 18.81 -12.39 -3.46
CA ASN A 19 20.06 -11.63 -3.54
C ASN A 19 20.63 -11.54 -4.96
N ASN A 20 20.03 -12.24 -5.95
CA ASN A 20 20.54 -12.24 -7.33
C ASN A 20 19.51 -11.71 -8.33
N PRO A 21 19.64 -10.46 -8.79
CA PRO A 21 18.73 -9.85 -9.76
C PRO A 21 18.64 -10.58 -11.11
N GLN A 22 19.65 -11.43 -11.44
CA GLN A 22 19.68 -12.18 -12.71
C GLN A 22 18.95 -13.53 -12.65
N SER A 23 18.61 -14.03 -11.48
CA SER A 23 17.87 -15.30 -11.31
C SER A 23 16.35 -15.13 -11.39
N GLN A 24 15.85 -13.95 -11.68
CA GLN A 24 14.42 -13.70 -11.81
C GLN A 24 13.86 -14.33 -13.10
N PRO A 25 12.71 -15.00 -13.05
CA PRO A 25 12.15 -15.67 -14.22
C PRO A 25 11.91 -14.68 -15.35
N GLN A 26 12.31 -15.07 -16.55
CA GLN A 26 12.31 -14.24 -17.76
C GLN A 26 10.96 -13.56 -18.05
N LYS A 27 11.04 -12.39 -18.68
CA LYS A 27 10.02 -11.35 -18.98
C LYS A 27 8.71 -11.78 -19.67
N ASN A 28 8.42 -13.06 -19.87
CA ASN A 28 7.22 -13.56 -20.57
C ASN A 28 6.12 -14.11 -19.65
N LEU A 29 6.14 -13.80 -18.38
CA LEU A 29 5.09 -14.23 -17.47
C LEU A 29 3.86 -13.31 -17.56
N ASP A 30 2.73 -13.97 -17.88
CA ASP A 30 1.39 -13.40 -17.93
C ASP A 30 1.16 -12.39 -16.78
N ARG A 31 0.81 -11.14 -17.15
CA ARG A 31 0.67 -9.98 -16.24
C ARG A 31 -0.55 -10.06 -15.29
N ARG A 32 -1.16 -11.25 -15.16
CA ARG A 32 -2.26 -11.49 -14.22
C ARG A 32 -1.70 -11.69 -12.81
N SER A 33 -2.44 -11.22 -11.80
CA SER A 33 -2.06 -11.42 -10.39
C SER A 33 -1.85 -12.91 -10.10
N PRO A 34 -1.00 -13.28 -9.13
CA PRO A 34 -0.75 -14.68 -8.76
C PRO A 34 -2.02 -15.50 -8.53
N GLN A 35 -3.09 -14.86 -8.10
CA GLN A 35 -4.38 -15.50 -7.86
C GLN A 35 -5.12 -15.95 -9.14
N HIS A 36 -4.84 -15.34 -10.29
CA HIS A 36 -5.41 -15.74 -11.57
C HIS A 36 -4.65 -16.91 -12.22
N ARG A 37 -3.52 -17.35 -11.64
CA ARG A 37 -2.73 -18.50 -12.08
C ARG A 37 -3.21 -19.84 -11.53
N ARG A 38 -4.34 -19.90 -10.86
CA ARG A 38 -4.87 -21.13 -10.23
C ARG A 38 -5.36 -22.20 -11.18
N VAL A 39 -5.00 -22.20 -12.45
CA VAL A 39 -5.42 -23.26 -13.36
C VAL A 39 -4.24 -23.71 -14.23
N GLN A 40 -3.87 -24.97 -14.11
CA GLN A 40 -3.17 -25.82 -15.06
C GLN A 40 -1.74 -26.30 -14.77
N ASP A 41 -1.38 -26.54 -13.47
CA ASP A 41 -0.34 -27.56 -13.27
C ASP A 41 -0.66 -28.38 -12.01
N ASN A 42 -1.30 -29.50 -12.20
CA ASN A 42 -1.81 -30.38 -11.13
C ASN A 42 -0.72 -31.17 -10.37
N ASN A 43 0.57 -30.94 -10.59
CA ASN A 43 1.65 -31.75 -10.01
C ASN A 43 2.87 -31.03 -9.47
N SER A 44 2.96 -29.71 -9.48
CA SER A 44 4.01 -28.98 -8.77
C SER A 44 3.44 -28.44 -7.45
N VAL A 45 3.93 -28.91 -6.32
CA VAL A 45 3.73 -28.23 -5.03
C VAL A 45 4.28 -26.83 -5.19
N GLU A 46 3.39 -25.85 -5.21
CA GLU A 46 3.80 -24.43 -5.30
C GLU A 46 4.77 -24.19 -4.15
N TRP A 47 6.00 -23.80 -4.44
CA TRP A 47 7.14 -23.71 -3.49
C TRP A 47 6.79 -22.94 -2.20
N TRP A 48 5.99 -21.87 -2.33
CA TRP A 48 5.53 -21.05 -1.21
C TRP A 48 4.56 -21.78 -0.27
N ASN A 49 3.96 -22.90 -0.70
CA ASN A 49 3.03 -23.71 0.10
C ASN A 49 3.71 -24.91 0.77
N SER A 50 5.02 -25.10 0.59
CA SER A 50 5.73 -26.16 1.28
C SER A 50 5.84 -25.85 2.79
N HIS A 51 5.71 -26.88 3.62
CA HIS A 51 5.82 -26.73 5.09
C HIS A 51 7.16 -26.11 5.50
N GLU A 52 8.22 -26.48 4.83
CA GLU A 52 9.57 -26.01 5.11
C GLU A 52 9.73 -24.52 4.83
N VAL A 53 9.24 -24.03 3.69
CA VAL A 53 9.26 -22.61 3.33
C VAL A 53 8.40 -21.80 4.31
N GLN A 54 7.21 -22.27 4.62
CA GLN A 54 6.33 -21.60 5.59
C GLN A 54 6.95 -21.52 6.98
N GLU A 55 7.61 -22.60 7.45
CA GLU A 55 8.30 -22.62 8.74
C GLU A 55 9.48 -21.66 8.75
N SER A 56 10.30 -21.65 7.69
CA SER A 56 11.42 -20.71 7.54
C SER A 56 10.95 -19.26 7.56
N GLN A 57 9.87 -18.95 6.85
CA GLN A 57 9.32 -17.58 6.82
C GLN A 57 8.75 -17.16 8.18
N ARG A 58 8.10 -18.07 8.92
CA ARG A 58 7.64 -17.81 10.30
C ARG A 58 8.81 -17.55 11.24
N GLN A 59 9.89 -18.32 11.10
CA GLN A 59 11.09 -18.13 11.88
C GLN A 59 11.75 -16.78 11.57
N LEU A 60 11.91 -16.43 10.29
CA LEU A 60 12.44 -15.12 9.86
C LEU A 60 11.62 -13.96 10.44
N ALA A 61 10.30 -14.07 10.39
CA ALA A 61 9.41 -13.06 10.98
C ALA A 61 9.58 -12.98 12.51
N THR A 62 9.79 -14.09 13.19
CA THR A 62 10.03 -14.14 14.64
C THR A 62 11.38 -13.51 15.01
N GLU A 63 12.44 -13.88 14.29
CA GLU A 63 13.77 -13.29 14.47
C GLU A 63 13.77 -11.79 14.17
N PHE A 64 13.04 -11.37 13.12
CA PHE A 64 12.92 -9.95 12.78
C PHE A 64 12.30 -9.13 13.91
N ILE A 65 11.28 -9.65 14.59
CA ILE A 65 10.62 -8.96 15.72
C ILE A 65 11.62 -8.58 16.81
N GLU A 66 12.63 -9.42 17.06
CA GLU A 66 13.69 -9.18 18.06
C GLU A 66 14.69 -8.10 17.59
N THR A 67 14.77 -7.84 16.29
CA THR A 67 15.69 -6.85 15.70
C THR A 67 15.06 -5.49 15.49
N ILE A 68 13.74 -5.34 15.69
CA ILE A 68 13.05 -4.06 15.51
C ILE A 68 13.65 -3.01 16.46
N PRO A 69 14.18 -1.90 15.94
CA PRO A 69 14.78 -0.87 16.76
C PRO A 69 13.74 -0.19 17.63
N ASN A 70 14.14 0.29 18.78
CA ASN A 70 13.28 1.14 19.59
C ASN A 70 13.04 2.47 18.89
N TYR A 71 11.82 3.00 19.05
CA TYR A 71 11.51 4.34 18.57
C TYR A 71 12.37 5.39 19.28
N ILE A 72 12.97 6.30 18.51
CA ILE A 72 13.75 7.42 19.05
C ILE A 72 12.82 8.62 19.18
N SER A 73 12.52 9.01 20.40
CA SER A 73 11.62 10.14 20.69
C SER A 73 12.07 11.44 20.02
N GLY A 74 11.12 12.16 19.42
CA GLY A 74 11.35 13.46 18.78
C GLY A 74 11.90 13.40 17.35
N SER A 75 12.12 12.22 16.78
CA SER A 75 12.60 12.06 15.40
C SER A 75 11.52 12.37 14.35
N LEU A 76 10.23 12.27 14.71
CA LEU A 76 9.11 12.47 13.81
C LEU A 76 8.37 13.76 14.11
N LYS A 77 7.80 14.35 13.05
CA LYS A 77 6.97 15.58 13.13
C LYS A 77 5.51 15.19 13.41
N ARG A 78 4.63 16.22 13.45
CA ARG A 78 3.18 16.07 13.66
C ARG A 78 2.51 15.16 12.60
N CYS A 79 1.20 15.30 12.43
CA CYS A 79 0.43 14.57 11.43
C CYS A 79 0.64 15.08 10.01
N GLY A 80 0.47 14.20 9.04
CA GLY A 80 0.55 14.51 7.62
C GLY A 80 -0.04 13.40 6.74
N ILE A 81 -0.07 13.67 5.46
CA ILE A 81 -0.57 12.73 4.45
C ILE A 81 0.62 12.15 3.69
N VAL A 82 0.63 10.85 3.51
CA VAL A 82 1.60 10.14 2.65
C VAL A 82 0.86 9.55 1.48
N ILE A 83 1.31 9.88 0.27
CA ILE A 83 0.77 9.34 -0.98
C ILE A 83 1.88 8.57 -1.68
N THR A 84 1.59 7.39 -2.21
CA THR A 84 2.50 6.68 -3.10
C THR A 84 2.04 6.82 -4.54
N GLY A 85 2.89 7.39 -5.40
CA GLY A 85 2.49 7.57 -6.79
C GLY A 85 3.51 8.38 -7.60
N GLY A 86 3.96 7.81 -8.69
CA GLY A 86 4.78 8.42 -9.72
C GLY A 86 4.49 7.72 -11.03
N GLY A 87 5.22 8.01 -12.08
CA GLY A 87 5.05 7.36 -13.36
C GLY A 87 3.61 7.42 -13.86
N LYS A 88 3.07 6.27 -14.19
CA LYS A 88 1.66 6.14 -14.65
C LYS A 88 0.61 6.52 -13.60
N TYR A 89 0.99 6.62 -12.33
CA TYR A 89 0.09 7.00 -11.23
C TYR A 89 0.14 8.48 -10.90
N PHE A 90 1.06 9.24 -11.48
CA PHE A 90 1.22 10.66 -11.19
C PHE A 90 -0.04 11.48 -11.45
N VAL A 91 -0.74 11.23 -12.55
CA VAL A 91 -1.99 11.97 -12.90
C VAL A 91 -3.03 11.78 -11.80
N SER A 92 -3.23 10.55 -11.34
CA SER A 92 -4.15 10.26 -10.24
C SER A 92 -3.68 10.90 -8.93
N ALA A 93 -2.38 10.84 -8.60
CA ALA A 93 -1.82 11.48 -7.42
C ALA A 93 -2.02 12.99 -7.44
N TYR A 94 -1.77 13.64 -8.59
CA TYR A 94 -2.03 15.07 -8.76
C TYR A 94 -3.50 15.43 -8.48
N ILE A 95 -4.44 14.68 -9.05
CA ILE A 95 -5.87 14.93 -8.83
C ILE A 95 -6.24 14.70 -7.37
N THR A 96 -5.76 13.63 -6.74
CA THR A 96 -5.96 13.37 -5.31
C THR A 96 -5.46 14.54 -4.46
N ILE A 97 -4.24 15.05 -4.71
CA ILE A 97 -3.68 16.21 -4.02
C ILE A 97 -4.55 17.45 -4.21
N ARG A 98 -5.02 17.70 -5.44
CA ARG A 98 -5.90 18.84 -5.75
C ARG A 98 -7.23 18.75 -4.99
N VAL A 99 -7.84 17.56 -4.93
CA VAL A 99 -9.08 17.34 -4.16
C VAL A 99 -8.82 17.55 -2.66
N ILE A 100 -7.74 17.01 -2.10
CA ILE A 100 -7.36 17.24 -0.69
C ILE A 100 -7.32 18.74 -0.36
N ARG A 101 -6.72 19.54 -1.23
CA ARG A 101 -6.66 21.01 -1.03
C ARG A 101 -8.01 21.68 -1.23
N MET A 102 -8.80 21.24 -2.19
CA MET A 102 -10.13 21.77 -2.48
C MET A 102 -11.11 21.52 -1.33
N VAL A 103 -11.05 20.38 -0.66
CA VAL A 103 -11.90 20.09 0.51
C VAL A 103 -11.42 20.79 1.79
N GLY A 104 -10.39 21.64 1.71
CA GLY A 104 -9.91 22.48 2.82
C GLY A 104 -8.83 21.84 3.69
N CYS A 105 -8.38 20.64 3.40
CA CYS A 105 -7.32 20.00 4.16
C CYS A 105 -5.96 20.70 3.94
N THR A 106 -5.34 21.15 5.02
CA THR A 106 -4.06 21.88 5.02
C THR A 106 -2.87 21.03 5.49
N LEU A 107 -3.09 19.77 5.84
CA LEU A 107 -2.03 18.89 6.28
C LEU A 107 -0.89 18.82 5.25
N PRO A 108 0.38 18.78 5.69
CA PRO A 108 1.51 18.58 4.80
C PRO A 108 1.40 17.22 4.09
N ILE A 109 1.87 17.17 2.85
CA ILE A 109 1.82 15.96 2.02
C ILE A 109 3.23 15.54 1.64
N GLU A 110 3.53 14.27 1.80
CA GLU A 110 4.70 13.62 1.19
C GLU A 110 4.24 12.71 0.05
N LEU A 111 4.79 12.92 -1.15
CA LEU A 111 4.60 12.07 -2.32
C LEU A 111 5.83 11.20 -2.51
N TRP A 112 5.67 9.89 -2.33
CA TRP A 112 6.74 8.92 -2.46
C TRP A 112 6.64 8.16 -3.79
N TYR A 113 7.78 8.03 -4.50
CA TYR A 113 7.86 7.43 -5.83
C TYR A 113 9.14 6.60 -5.99
N LEU A 114 9.18 5.74 -7.00
CA LEU A 114 10.35 4.94 -7.36
C LEU A 114 11.19 5.65 -8.41
N ASP A 115 12.47 5.25 -8.50
CA ASP A 115 13.43 5.83 -9.44
C ASP A 115 12.90 5.80 -10.88
N GLY A 116 13.11 6.91 -11.61
CA GLY A 116 12.62 7.09 -12.97
C GLY A 116 11.12 7.38 -13.12
N GLU A 117 10.33 7.40 -12.01
CA GLU A 117 8.89 7.65 -12.07
C GLU A 117 8.52 9.14 -12.01
N MET A 118 9.41 10.01 -11.58
CA MET A 118 9.19 11.47 -11.58
C MET A 118 10.38 12.22 -12.14
N ASP A 119 10.10 13.35 -12.76
CA ASP A 119 11.08 14.34 -13.19
C ASP A 119 10.84 15.69 -12.49
N GLN A 120 11.73 16.64 -12.74
CA GLN A 120 11.67 17.95 -12.11
C GLN A 120 10.38 18.69 -12.47
N GLN A 121 9.84 18.56 -13.69
CA GLN A 121 8.60 19.20 -14.08
C GLN A 121 7.41 18.69 -13.24
N MET A 122 7.33 17.39 -13.00
CA MET A 122 6.28 16.80 -12.15
C MET A 122 6.41 17.28 -10.70
N ILE A 123 7.63 17.39 -10.18
CA ILE A 123 7.90 17.93 -8.83
C ILE A 123 7.47 19.41 -8.75
N ASP A 124 7.83 20.22 -9.74
CA ASP A 124 7.47 21.65 -9.77
C ASP A 124 5.95 21.88 -9.88
N ILE A 125 5.21 20.96 -10.51
CA ILE A 125 3.75 21.00 -10.58
C ILE A 125 3.09 20.78 -9.22
N VAL A 126 3.61 19.87 -8.39
CA VAL A 126 2.95 19.53 -7.12
C VAL A 126 3.49 20.33 -5.93
N SER A 127 4.72 20.84 -5.98
CA SER A 127 5.34 21.57 -4.86
C SER A 127 4.54 22.79 -4.40
N PRO A 128 3.92 23.62 -5.28
CA PRO A 128 3.08 24.75 -4.84
C PRO A 128 1.82 24.33 -4.08
N LEU A 129 1.46 23.06 -4.12
CA LEU A 129 0.34 22.48 -3.38
C LEU A 129 0.73 22.03 -1.96
N GLY A 130 1.93 22.38 -1.49
CA GLY A 130 2.44 21.96 -0.18
C GLY A 130 2.83 20.49 -0.13
N VAL A 131 3.41 19.99 -1.22
CA VAL A 131 3.86 18.60 -1.37
C VAL A 131 5.37 18.55 -1.35
N THR A 132 5.93 17.65 -0.55
CA THR A 132 7.36 17.27 -0.61
C THR A 132 7.47 15.92 -1.31
N CYS A 133 8.32 15.84 -2.33
CA CYS A 133 8.50 14.63 -3.12
C CYS A 133 9.73 13.84 -2.65
N HIS A 134 9.60 12.52 -2.50
CA HIS A 134 10.64 11.63 -2.03
C HIS A 134 10.89 10.48 -3.00
N ASN A 135 12.10 10.40 -3.55
CA ASN A 135 12.54 9.23 -4.30
C ASN A 135 12.89 8.10 -3.32
N ALA A 136 12.01 7.11 -3.23
CA ALA A 136 12.20 6.00 -2.29
C ALA A 136 13.41 5.13 -2.66
N SER A 137 13.75 4.99 -3.93
CA SER A 137 14.91 4.22 -4.38
C SER A 137 16.20 4.87 -3.91
N GLU A 138 16.31 6.20 -4.01
CA GLU A 138 17.44 6.96 -3.48
C GLU A 138 17.51 6.89 -1.95
N HIS A 139 16.37 7.03 -1.28
CA HIS A 139 16.27 6.94 0.17
C HIS A 139 16.65 5.55 0.69
N ALA A 140 16.30 4.49 -0.03
CA ALA A 140 16.62 3.11 0.33
C ALA A 140 18.04 2.69 -0.04
N LYS A 141 18.82 3.54 -0.74
CA LYS A 141 20.17 3.21 -1.22
C LYS A 141 21.09 2.82 -0.07
N GLY A 142 21.65 1.62 -0.18
CA GLY A 142 22.52 1.07 0.87
C GLY A 142 21.77 0.36 2.01
N SER A 143 20.45 0.26 1.95
CA SER A 143 19.65 -0.59 2.85
C SER A 143 19.39 -1.95 2.23
N ASP A 144 19.00 -2.91 3.07
CA ASP A 144 18.59 -4.26 2.63
C ASP A 144 17.17 -4.28 2.04
N TYR A 145 16.50 -3.13 1.95
CA TYR A 145 15.14 -3.04 1.43
C TYR A 145 15.15 -2.86 -0.08
N PHE A 146 14.65 -3.85 -0.78
CA PHE A 146 14.58 -3.85 -2.23
C PHE A 146 13.22 -3.31 -2.68
N LEU A 147 13.25 -2.16 -3.37
CA LEU A 147 12.10 -1.52 -4.00
C LEU A 147 12.19 -1.72 -5.50
N ASP A 148 11.42 -2.66 -6.03
CA ASP A 148 11.33 -2.88 -7.46
C ASP A 148 9.91 -2.68 -7.99
N ASN A 149 9.79 -2.61 -9.32
CA ASN A 149 8.51 -2.54 -10.00
C ASN A 149 7.89 -3.92 -10.27
N TRP A 150 8.50 -5.02 -9.79
CA TRP A 150 8.04 -6.37 -10.05
C TRP A 150 6.60 -6.60 -9.56
N TRP A 151 6.31 -6.16 -8.33
CA TRP A 151 4.99 -6.19 -7.73
C TRP A 151 4.23 -4.88 -7.91
N LYS A 152 4.44 -4.16 -9.03
CA LYS A 152 3.76 -2.89 -9.34
C LYS A 152 4.05 -1.77 -8.32
N GLY A 153 5.14 -1.88 -7.56
CA GLY A 153 5.50 -0.91 -6.54
C GLY A 153 4.63 -0.97 -5.27
N TRP A 154 3.84 -2.03 -5.06
CA TRP A 154 2.96 -2.10 -3.88
C TRP A 154 3.71 -2.07 -2.55
N GLN A 155 4.92 -2.67 -2.49
CA GLN A 155 5.78 -2.62 -1.30
C GLN A 155 6.21 -1.19 -0.92
N LEU A 156 6.15 -0.23 -1.85
CA LEU A 156 6.47 1.16 -1.58
C LEU A 156 5.59 1.75 -0.48
N LYS A 157 4.33 1.34 -0.37
CA LYS A 157 3.39 1.86 0.61
C LYS A 157 3.88 1.64 2.05
N ALA A 158 4.24 0.42 2.41
CA ALA A 158 4.76 0.13 3.75
C ALA A 158 6.11 0.81 4.01
N TYR A 159 6.94 0.95 2.98
CA TYR A 159 8.20 1.67 3.07
C TYR A 159 7.96 3.17 3.33
N ALA A 160 7.12 3.82 2.53
CA ALA A 160 6.79 5.23 2.66
C ALA A 160 6.11 5.54 4.01
N LEU A 161 5.19 4.68 4.47
CA LEU A 161 4.58 4.82 5.79
C LEU A 161 5.65 4.89 6.87
N LEU A 162 6.57 3.93 6.92
CA LEU A 162 7.59 3.88 7.98
C LEU A 162 8.57 5.05 7.90
N HIS A 163 9.03 5.40 6.69
CA HIS A 163 10.12 6.36 6.50
C HIS A 163 9.67 7.82 6.31
N SER A 164 8.36 8.10 6.21
CA SER A 164 7.85 9.47 6.18
C SER A 164 8.28 10.26 7.41
N SER A 165 8.36 11.58 7.30
CA SER A 165 8.75 12.46 8.41
C SER A 165 7.66 12.65 9.47
N PHE A 166 6.44 12.15 9.24
CA PHE A 166 5.29 12.36 10.13
C PHE A 166 5.23 11.32 11.25
N ALA A 167 4.79 11.75 12.43
CA ALA A 167 4.48 10.87 13.56
C ALA A 167 3.15 10.15 13.34
N GLU A 168 2.16 10.86 12.83
CA GLU A 168 0.81 10.39 12.56
C GLU A 168 0.53 10.52 11.07
N VAL A 169 0.15 9.45 10.43
CA VAL A 169 0.05 9.38 8.97
C VAL A 169 -1.36 9.01 8.54
N LEU A 170 -1.96 9.84 7.69
CA LEU A 170 -3.00 9.41 6.77
C LEU A 170 -2.31 8.94 5.47
N MET A 171 -2.28 7.64 5.25
CA MET A 171 -1.75 7.04 4.03
C MET A 171 -2.84 6.94 2.98
N LEU A 172 -2.55 7.35 1.74
CA LEU A 172 -3.48 7.28 0.61
C LEU A 172 -2.81 6.63 -0.60
N ASP A 173 -3.58 5.83 -1.32
CA ASP A 173 -3.25 5.48 -2.70
C ASP A 173 -3.38 6.71 -3.59
N SER A 174 -2.63 6.74 -4.68
CA SER A 174 -2.66 7.85 -5.64
C SER A 174 -4.05 8.17 -6.20
N ASP A 175 -4.96 7.24 -6.14
CA ASP A 175 -6.32 7.28 -6.71
C ASP A 175 -7.43 7.12 -5.66
N SER A 176 -7.07 7.34 -4.38
CA SER A 176 -8.01 7.39 -3.26
C SER A 176 -8.04 8.81 -2.69
N TYR A 177 -9.15 9.52 -2.86
CA TYR A 177 -9.27 10.91 -2.42
C TYR A 177 -10.47 11.12 -1.49
N PRO A 178 -10.33 12.01 -0.49
CA PRO A 178 -11.40 12.31 0.45
C PRO A 178 -12.48 13.20 -0.20
N VAL A 179 -13.72 13.04 0.27
CA VAL A 179 -14.83 13.91 -0.17
C VAL A 179 -15.05 15.13 0.74
N ARG A 180 -14.41 15.15 1.90
CA ARG A 180 -14.33 16.27 2.84
C ARG A 180 -12.99 16.22 3.58
N ASP A 181 -12.66 17.28 4.34
CA ASP A 181 -11.39 17.32 5.09
C ASP A 181 -11.27 16.09 6.02
N PRO A 182 -10.28 15.21 5.82
CA PRO A 182 -10.12 13.99 6.59
C PRO A 182 -9.33 14.20 7.90
N SER A 183 -8.91 15.43 8.23
CA SER A 183 -8.05 15.70 9.38
C SER A 183 -8.70 15.33 10.73
N PHE A 184 -10.04 15.31 10.80
CA PHE A 184 -10.77 14.88 12.00
C PHE A 184 -10.48 13.42 12.40
N LEU A 185 -9.95 12.59 11.50
CA LEU A 185 -9.61 11.21 11.80
C LEU A 185 -8.54 11.08 12.89
N PHE A 186 -7.67 12.08 13.02
CA PHE A 186 -6.65 12.11 14.08
C PHE A 186 -7.20 12.42 15.48
N ASP A 187 -8.42 12.98 15.54
CA ASP A 187 -9.14 13.23 16.78
C ASP A 187 -10.27 12.22 17.03
N TRP A 188 -10.51 11.30 16.10
CA TRP A 188 -11.56 10.29 16.25
C TRP A 188 -11.25 9.34 17.41
N SER A 189 -12.24 9.07 18.26
CA SER A 189 -12.06 8.28 19.49
C SER A 189 -11.43 6.91 19.26
N GLY A 190 -11.82 6.22 18.20
CA GLY A 190 -11.23 4.91 17.84
C GLY A 190 -9.75 5.00 17.49
N TYR A 191 -9.33 6.07 16.82
CA TYR A 191 -7.92 6.34 16.56
C TYR A 191 -7.18 6.70 17.85
N CYS A 192 -7.74 7.59 18.64
CA CYS A 192 -7.13 7.99 19.93
C CYS A 192 -6.92 6.79 20.86
N GLU A 193 -7.85 5.81 20.85
CA GLU A 193 -7.72 4.60 21.65
C GLU A 193 -6.64 3.66 21.12
N HIS A 194 -6.61 3.38 19.81
CA HIS A 194 -5.82 2.29 19.24
C HIS A 194 -4.58 2.72 18.44
N GLY A 195 -4.50 3.98 18.00
CA GLY A 195 -3.39 4.50 17.20
C GLY A 195 -3.37 4.04 15.73
N ALA A 196 -4.38 3.29 15.29
CA ALA A 196 -4.52 2.91 13.88
C ALA A 196 -5.97 2.75 13.48
N ILE A 197 -6.30 3.09 12.23
CA ILE A 197 -7.62 2.88 11.62
C ILE A 197 -7.44 2.14 10.30
N PHE A 198 -8.18 1.04 10.13
CA PHE A 198 -8.26 0.29 8.88
C PHE A 198 -9.70 0.23 8.38
N TRP A 199 -9.85 0.21 7.05
CA TRP A 199 -11.13 0.08 6.37
C TRP A 199 -11.34 -1.33 5.84
N PRO A 200 -12.59 -1.83 5.84
CA PRO A 200 -12.89 -3.10 5.20
C PRO A 200 -12.84 -2.96 3.69
N ASP A 201 -12.41 -4.02 3.01
CA ASP A 201 -12.57 -4.16 1.57
C ASP A 201 -14.05 -4.41 1.21
N VAL A 202 -14.39 -4.35 -0.06
CA VAL A 202 -15.75 -4.62 -0.54
C VAL A 202 -16.21 -6.03 -0.12
N GLY A 203 -17.46 -6.14 0.29
CA GLY A 203 -18.00 -7.37 0.93
C GLY A 203 -17.90 -8.66 0.10
N GLN A 204 -17.65 -8.55 -1.23
CA GLN A 204 -17.43 -9.70 -2.10
C GLN A 204 -16.01 -10.27 -2.00
N SER A 205 -15.06 -9.53 -1.45
CA SER A 205 -13.66 -9.96 -1.33
C SER A 205 -13.39 -10.93 -0.17
N ARG A 206 -14.42 -11.41 0.53
CA ARG A 206 -14.32 -12.50 1.53
C ARG A 206 -13.54 -13.73 1.04
N ARG A 207 -13.32 -13.82 -0.27
CA ARG A 207 -12.54 -14.92 -0.89
C ARG A 207 -11.03 -14.65 -0.92
N MET A 208 -10.58 -13.46 -0.52
CA MET A 208 -9.20 -13.03 -0.77
C MET A 208 -8.25 -13.25 0.39
N PHE A 209 -8.76 -13.62 1.58
CA PHE A 209 -7.88 -14.13 2.63
C PHE A 209 -7.89 -15.66 2.54
N PRO A 210 -6.87 -16.30 1.95
CA PRO A 210 -6.87 -17.73 1.71
C PRO A 210 -6.97 -18.48 3.03
N HIS A 211 -7.75 -19.57 3.04
CA HIS A 211 -7.81 -20.46 4.19
C HIS A 211 -6.37 -20.94 4.51
N GLY A 212 -5.91 -20.67 5.73
CA GLY A 212 -4.53 -21.00 6.14
C GLY A 212 -3.51 -19.87 5.98
N ALA A 213 -3.84 -18.73 5.34
CA ALA A 213 -2.92 -17.59 5.22
C ALA A 213 -2.40 -17.12 6.59
N ALA A 214 -3.25 -17.02 7.59
CA ALA A 214 -2.87 -16.68 8.95
C ALA A 214 -1.76 -17.60 9.48
N LYS A 215 -1.95 -18.93 9.34
CA LYS A 215 -0.93 -19.91 9.74
C LYS A 215 0.37 -19.74 8.98
N SER A 216 0.31 -19.52 7.67
CA SER A 216 1.50 -19.34 6.83
C SER A 216 2.31 -18.10 7.22
N LEU A 217 1.64 -17.04 7.68
CA LEU A 217 2.28 -15.81 8.13
C LEU A 217 2.56 -15.78 9.65
N GLY A 218 2.26 -16.87 10.36
CA GLY A 218 2.54 -16.99 11.79
C GLY A 218 1.66 -16.12 12.68
N VAL A 219 0.42 -15.84 12.25
CA VAL A 219 -0.54 -15.05 13.03
C VAL A 219 -1.69 -15.91 13.51
N PRO A 220 -2.41 -15.54 14.59
CA PRO A 220 -3.64 -16.18 14.98
C PRO A 220 -4.66 -16.16 13.83
N SER A 221 -5.50 -17.18 13.75
CA SER A 221 -6.61 -17.19 12.78
C SER A 221 -7.54 -16.01 13.08
N PHE A 222 -7.84 -15.19 12.07
CA PHE A 222 -8.80 -14.12 12.18
C PHE A 222 -9.85 -14.26 11.08
N THR A 223 -11.08 -13.93 11.43
CA THR A 223 -12.26 -14.08 10.55
C THR A 223 -12.74 -12.76 9.98
N GLU A 224 -11.91 -11.75 10.06
CA GLU A 224 -12.25 -10.40 9.62
C GLU A 224 -12.35 -10.31 8.09
N ILE A 225 -13.19 -9.37 7.65
CA ILE A 225 -13.23 -8.99 6.24
C ILE A 225 -11.84 -8.44 5.88
N PRO A 226 -11.25 -8.81 4.72
CA PRO A 226 -10.00 -8.24 4.26
C PRO A 226 -9.98 -6.72 4.33
N THR A 227 -8.81 -6.17 4.55
CA THR A 227 -8.62 -4.71 4.62
C THR A 227 -8.45 -4.12 3.23
N GLU A 228 -9.02 -2.94 3.01
CA GLU A 228 -8.70 -2.08 1.88
C GLU A 228 -7.63 -1.09 2.32
N SER A 229 -6.55 -0.96 1.56
CA SER A 229 -5.43 -0.08 1.90
C SER A 229 -5.31 1.16 1.01
N GLY A 230 -6.39 1.50 0.28
CA GLY A 230 -6.48 2.77 -0.45
C GLY A 230 -6.39 3.97 0.48
N GLN A 231 -6.74 3.76 1.75
CA GLN A 231 -6.51 4.68 2.86
C GLN A 231 -6.29 3.89 4.16
N LEU A 232 -5.43 4.41 5.03
CA LEU A 232 -5.24 3.96 6.41
C LEU A 232 -4.67 5.10 7.26
N VAL A 233 -4.93 5.08 8.56
CA VAL A 233 -4.37 6.06 9.51
C VAL A 233 -3.54 5.32 10.54
N VAL A 234 -2.32 5.82 10.81
CA VAL A 234 -1.41 5.19 11.76
C VAL A 234 -0.63 6.23 12.56
N ASP A 235 -0.68 6.12 13.87
CA ASP A 235 0.28 6.72 14.80
C ASP A 235 1.55 5.84 14.82
N LYS A 236 2.58 6.29 14.13
CA LYS A 236 3.83 5.54 14.00
C LYS A 236 4.61 5.46 15.31
N VAL A 237 4.40 6.41 16.22
CA VAL A 237 5.07 6.38 17.53
C VAL A 237 4.51 5.23 18.37
N ARG A 238 3.19 5.10 18.42
CA ARG A 238 2.50 4.03 19.16
C ARG A 238 2.60 2.68 18.47
N CYS A 239 2.53 2.68 17.13
CA CYS A 239 2.52 1.48 16.29
C CYS A 239 3.87 1.28 15.57
N TRP A 240 4.98 1.68 16.21
CA TRP A 240 6.31 1.62 15.62
C TRP A 240 6.70 0.20 15.18
N ARG A 241 6.48 -0.76 16.05
CA ARG A 241 6.81 -2.17 15.79
C ARG A 241 5.94 -2.75 14.69
N GLU A 242 4.67 -2.40 14.66
CA GLU A 242 3.70 -2.82 13.64
C GLU A 242 4.06 -2.28 12.26
N CYS A 243 4.49 -1.02 12.17
CA CYS A 243 4.96 -0.42 10.92
C CYS A 243 6.21 -1.15 10.39
N HIS A 244 7.15 -1.49 11.26
CA HIS A 244 8.32 -2.30 10.90
C HIS A 244 7.92 -3.70 10.44
N MET A 245 6.96 -4.32 11.11
CA MET A 245 6.48 -5.66 10.75
C MET A 245 5.71 -5.64 9.42
N ALA A 246 4.89 -4.62 9.15
CA ALA A 246 4.26 -4.43 7.85
C ALA A 246 5.30 -4.24 6.74
N LYS A 247 6.34 -3.43 6.99
CA LYS A 247 7.48 -3.29 6.07
C LYS A 247 8.17 -4.64 5.83
N HIS A 248 8.40 -5.45 6.86
CA HIS A 248 9.01 -6.77 6.75
C HIS A 248 8.20 -7.69 5.84
N TYR A 249 6.89 -7.79 6.02
CA TYR A 249 6.03 -8.60 5.15
C TYR A 249 6.07 -8.11 3.70
N ASN A 250 6.14 -6.81 3.46
CA ASN A 250 6.27 -6.25 2.12
C ASN A 250 7.67 -6.45 1.52
N GLN A 251 8.73 -6.51 2.34
CA GLN A 251 10.08 -6.88 1.90
C GLN A 251 10.12 -8.34 1.43
N GLN A 252 9.31 -9.21 2.05
CA GLN A 252 9.13 -10.60 1.66
C GLN A 252 8.01 -10.78 0.61
N ALA A 253 7.74 -9.79 -0.24
CA ALA A 253 6.63 -9.77 -1.21
C ALA A 253 6.60 -11.01 -2.09
N ASN A 254 7.76 -11.55 -2.48
CA ASN A 254 7.87 -12.77 -3.28
C ASN A 254 7.26 -14.01 -2.60
N TYR A 255 7.18 -14.03 -1.28
CA TYR A 255 6.46 -15.04 -0.52
C TYR A 255 5.08 -14.54 -0.09
N THR A 256 5.03 -13.40 0.58
CA THR A 256 3.83 -12.89 1.24
C THR A 256 2.69 -12.66 0.25
N TYR A 257 2.96 -12.14 -0.95
CA TYR A 257 1.92 -11.85 -1.94
C TYR A 257 1.41 -13.09 -2.67
N HIS A 258 2.01 -14.26 -2.46
CA HIS A 258 1.38 -15.53 -2.80
C HIS A 258 0.36 -15.99 -1.75
N ILE A 259 0.52 -15.53 -0.51
CA ILE A 259 -0.34 -15.89 0.62
C ILE A 259 -1.51 -14.93 0.73
N VAL A 260 -1.27 -13.62 0.57
CA VAL A 260 -2.27 -12.55 0.66
C VAL A 260 -2.36 -11.73 -0.63
N TYR A 261 -3.36 -10.88 -0.76
CA TYR A 261 -3.56 -10.09 -1.97
C TYR A 261 -2.80 -8.76 -1.92
N GLY A 262 -1.51 -8.81 -2.28
CA GLY A 262 -0.66 -7.62 -2.32
C GLY A 262 -0.36 -7.05 -0.93
N ASP A 263 -0.19 -5.74 -0.85
CA ASP A 263 0.17 -5.02 0.37
C ASP A 263 -0.95 -4.90 1.39
N LYS A 264 -2.20 -4.83 0.94
CA LYS A 264 -3.35 -4.41 1.77
C LYS A 264 -3.55 -5.27 3.03
N ASP A 265 -3.40 -6.58 2.91
CA ASP A 265 -3.59 -7.49 4.03
C ASP A 265 -2.33 -7.62 4.91
N THR A 266 -1.19 -7.08 4.48
CA THR A 266 0.04 -7.10 5.29
C THR A 266 -0.06 -6.17 6.50
N PHE A 267 -0.82 -5.08 6.40
CA PHE A 267 -1.02 -4.14 7.49
C PHE A 267 -1.75 -4.81 8.67
N PRO A 268 -3.01 -5.30 8.54
CA PRO A 268 -3.67 -5.94 9.67
C PRO A 268 -2.91 -7.19 10.14
N THR A 269 -2.24 -7.92 9.24
CA THR A 269 -1.42 -9.07 9.59
C THR A 269 -0.28 -8.69 10.56
N ALA A 270 0.35 -7.52 10.35
CA ALA A 270 1.40 -7.03 11.24
C ALA A 270 0.86 -6.74 12.66
N TRP A 271 -0.31 -6.11 12.77
CA TRP A 271 -0.97 -5.88 14.07
C TRP A 271 -1.35 -7.19 14.75
N HIS A 272 -1.96 -8.12 14.03
CA HIS A 272 -2.28 -9.45 14.57
C HIS A 272 -1.04 -10.23 15.01
N ARG A 273 0.08 -10.10 14.25
CA ARG A 273 1.35 -10.76 14.61
C ARG A 273 1.88 -10.30 15.96
N LEU A 274 1.72 -9.03 16.27
CA LEU A 274 2.21 -8.43 17.52
C LEU A 274 1.15 -8.38 18.63
N GLY A 275 -0.08 -8.83 18.35
CA GLY A 275 -1.18 -8.82 19.31
C GLY A 275 -1.73 -7.44 19.61
N THR A 276 -1.49 -6.47 18.71
CA THR A 276 -1.92 -5.09 18.86
C THR A 276 -3.30 -4.87 18.27
N LYS A 277 -4.15 -4.13 18.97
CA LYS A 277 -5.47 -3.75 18.50
C LYS A 277 -5.39 -2.54 17.56
N TYR A 278 -6.40 -2.41 16.71
CA TYR A 278 -6.62 -1.25 15.84
C TYR A 278 -8.11 -0.93 15.76
N ALA A 279 -8.44 0.31 15.45
CA ALA A 279 -9.80 0.69 15.13
C ALA A 279 -10.14 0.26 13.71
N ARG A 280 -11.38 -0.17 13.50
CA ARG A 280 -11.89 -0.55 12.20
C ARG A 280 -13.15 0.23 11.88
N MET A 281 -13.22 0.77 10.67
CA MET A 281 -14.48 1.27 10.14
C MET A 281 -15.36 0.07 9.82
N TRP A 282 -16.52 -0.04 10.49
CA TRP A 282 -17.37 -1.23 10.42
C TRP A 282 -18.29 -1.27 9.21
N GLN A 283 -18.54 -0.10 8.62
CA GLN A 283 -19.40 0.02 7.46
C GLN A 283 -18.74 -0.63 6.25
N VAL A 284 -19.37 -1.65 5.71
CA VAL A 284 -18.87 -2.37 4.54
C VAL A 284 -18.95 -1.45 3.34
N SER A 285 -17.82 -1.29 2.67
CA SER A 285 -17.70 -0.53 1.44
C SER A 285 -18.54 -1.12 0.32
N ASN A 286 -19.08 -0.25 -0.52
CA ASN A 286 -19.79 -0.64 -1.71
C ASN A 286 -18.92 -0.42 -2.96
N PHE A 287 -18.91 -1.41 -3.84
CA PHE A 287 -18.36 -1.20 -5.16
C PHE A 287 -19.38 -0.40 -5.97
N VAL A 288 -19.00 0.82 -6.31
CA VAL A 288 -19.76 1.72 -7.21
C VAL A 288 -18.80 2.12 -8.32
N LYS A 289 -19.03 1.61 -9.54
CA LYS A 289 -18.14 1.95 -10.66
C LYS A 289 -17.88 3.47 -10.71
N PRO A 290 -16.61 3.92 -10.78
CA PRO A 290 -15.42 3.19 -11.16
C PRO A 290 -14.59 2.61 -9.99
N GLY A 291 -15.10 2.51 -8.79
CA GLY A 291 -14.30 2.03 -7.67
C GLY A 291 -15.08 1.74 -6.40
N ILE A 292 -14.50 2.12 -5.27
CA ILE A 292 -14.97 1.80 -3.94
C ILE A 292 -15.29 3.11 -3.21
N LEU A 293 -16.47 3.18 -2.60
CA LEU A 293 -16.83 4.22 -1.65
C LEU A 293 -16.51 3.73 -0.26
N GLN A 294 -15.57 4.36 0.41
CA GLN A 294 -15.17 4.05 1.77
C GLN A 294 -15.89 4.97 2.74
N LEU A 295 -16.56 4.36 3.69
CA LEU A 295 -17.45 5.05 4.62
C LEU A 295 -16.72 5.38 5.92
N ASP A 296 -17.18 6.41 6.62
CA ASP A 296 -16.80 6.68 8.00
C ASP A 296 -17.63 5.87 9.00
N ASN A 297 -17.48 6.16 10.28
CA ASN A 297 -18.22 5.47 11.36
C ASN A 297 -19.72 5.83 11.40
N GLU A 298 -20.14 6.88 10.73
CA GLU A 298 -21.54 7.30 10.61
C GLU A 298 -22.22 6.72 9.36
N GLY A 299 -21.44 6.07 8.49
CA GLY A 299 -21.94 5.49 7.24
C GLY A 299 -21.92 6.46 6.07
N GLU A 300 -21.33 7.64 6.25
CA GLU A 300 -21.17 8.63 5.18
C GLU A 300 -19.90 8.36 4.37
N THR A 301 -19.96 8.63 3.07
CA THR A 301 -18.79 8.50 2.21
C THR A 301 -17.68 9.46 2.67
N LEU A 302 -16.51 8.91 2.96
CA LEU A 302 -15.34 9.69 3.33
C LEU A 302 -14.26 9.66 2.26
N PHE A 303 -13.99 8.50 1.66
CA PHE A 303 -13.04 8.37 0.56
C PHE A 303 -13.68 7.72 -0.67
N GLN A 304 -13.21 8.13 -1.82
CA GLN A 304 -13.52 7.57 -3.11
C GLN A 304 -12.24 6.99 -3.73
N HIS A 305 -12.13 5.66 -3.77
CA HIS A 305 -10.98 4.95 -4.31
C HIS A 305 -11.27 4.47 -5.73
N ARG A 306 -10.71 5.16 -6.72
CA ARG A 306 -10.93 4.93 -8.16
C ARG A 306 -10.07 3.78 -8.68
N ILE A 307 -10.45 2.55 -8.40
CA ILE A 307 -9.68 1.35 -8.78
C ILE A 307 -9.76 1.01 -10.27
N HIS A 308 -10.81 1.47 -10.95
CA HIS A 308 -11.02 1.39 -12.40
C HIS A 308 -11.12 2.78 -13.02
N ASP A 309 -11.01 2.87 -14.34
CA ASP A 309 -11.16 4.12 -15.10
C ASP A 309 -10.35 5.28 -14.49
N LYS A 310 -9.07 4.99 -14.15
CA LYS A 310 -8.16 5.95 -13.51
C LYS A 310 -7.91 7.14 -14.43
N PHE A 311 -7.73 8.32 -13.84
CA PHE A 311 -7.40 9.53 -14.59
C PHE A 311 -6.06 9.39 -15.32
N ARG A 312 -5.99 9.94 -16.56
CA ARG A 312 -4.85 9.83 -17.44
C ARG A 312 -4.67 11.03 -18.32
N LEU A 313 -3.47 11.22 -18.79
CA LEU A 313 -3.12 12.13 -19.85
C LEU A 313 -2.48 11.34 -21.00
N PRO A 314 -3.23 11.05 -22.07
CA PRO A 314 -2.68 10.46 -23.29
C PRO A 314 -1.56 11.32 -23.88
N GLY A 315 -0.52 10.65 -24.39
CA GLY A 315 0.63 11.32 -25.02
C GLY A 315 1.75 11.72 -24.06
N THR A 316 1.61 11.48 -22.74
CA THR A 316 2.75 11.63 -21.81
C THR A 316 3.62 10.39 -21.82
N LYS A 317 4.89 10.54 -21.38
CA LYS A 317 5.85 9.41 -21.32
C LYS A 317 5.39 8.23 -20.45
N PHE A 318 4.40 8.47 -19.58
CA PHE A 318 3.81 7.48 -18.69
C PHE A 318 2.42 7.01 -19.14
N ASP A 319 2.01 7.36 -20.37
CA ASP A 319 0.76 6.90 -20.92
C ASP A 319 0.74 5.37 -21.05
N SER A 320 -0.14 4.73 -20.31
CA SER A 320 -0.39 3.29 -20.44
C SER A 320 -1.71 3.08 -21.19
N THR A 321 -1.64 2.79 -22.46
CA THR A 321 -2.77 2.63 -23.40
C THR A 321 -3.79 1.53 -23.04
N LYS A 322 -3.59 0.80 -21.96
CA LYS A 322 -4.35 -0.41 -21.62
C LYS A 322 -5.48 -0.24 -20.62
N GLN A 323 -5.79 0.96 -20.18
CA GLN A 323 -6.92 1.18 -19.27
C GLN A 323 -7.84 2.25 -19.89
N ASN A 324 -9.14 2.05 -19.89
CA ASN A 324 -10.09 3.01 -20.41
C ASN A 324 -9.99 4.34 -19.65
N ALA A 325 -9.84 5.45 -20.35
CA ALA A 325 -9.90 6.77 -19.74
C ALA A 325 -11.33 6.99 -19.23
N GLY A 326 -11.45 7.34 -17.95
CA GLY A 326 -12.71 7.80 -17.40
C GLY A 326 -12.97 9.22 -17.86
N GLU A 327 -13.51 9.39 -19.08
CA GLU A 327 -13.85 10.72 -19.61
C GLU A 327 -15.25 11.16 -19.19
N ASN A 328 -16.07 10.24 -18.69
CA ASN A 328 -17.46 10.53 -18.34
C ASN A 328 -17.60 10.76 -16.82
N SER A 329 -18.33 11.79 -16.45
CA SER A 329 -18.82 12.00 -15.10
C SER A 329 -19.57 10.76 -14.61
N VAL A 330 -19.24 10.31 -13.41
CA VAL A 330 -19.85 9.13 -12.80
C VAL A 330 -20.90 9.57 -11.80
N ALA A 331 -22.16 9.25 -12.08
CA ALA A 331 -23.24 9.52 -11.16
C ALA A 331 -22.93 8.92 -9.78
N ASN A 332 -23.16 9.68 -8.71
CA ASN A 332 -22.90 9.35 -7.30
C ASN A 332 -21.43 9.47 -6.83
N TRP A 333 -20.51 9.92 -7.67
CA TRP A 333 -19.17 10.30 -7.25
C TRP A 333 -19.08 11.81 -7.03
N GLN A 334 -18.54 12.19 -5.87
CA GLN A 334 -18.40 13.61 -5.53
C GLN A 334 -17.14 14.18 -6.18
N HIS A 335 -17.19 15.47 -6.51
CA HIS A 335 -16.05 16.25 -7.02
C HIS A 335 -15.56 15.87 -8.43
N GLU A 336 -16.30 15.07 -9.20
CA GLU A 336 -15.88 14.65 -10.55
C GLU A 336 -15.60 15.84 -11.48
N ASP A 337 -16.46 16.87 -11.47
CA ASP A 337 -16.24 18.09 -12.28
C ASP A 337 -14.94 18.79 -11.92
N PHE A 338 -14.60 18.84 -10.62
CA PHE A 338 -13.33 19.40 -10.16
C PHE A 338 -12.15 18.52 -10.57
N CYS A 339 -12.29 17.20 -10.52
CA CYS A 339 -11.28 16.27 -10.98
C CYS A 339 -10.99 16.46 -12.48
N HIS A 340 -12.03 16.55 -13.31
CA HIS A 340 -11.89 16.79 -14.75
C HIS A 340 -11.29 18.17 -15.06
N LYS A 341 -11.68 19.21 -14.33
CA LYS A 341 -11.06 20.53 -14.42
C LYS A 341 -9.58 20.48 -14.09
N SER A 342 -9.22 19.80 -13.00
CA SER A 342 -7.83 19.62 -12.59
C SER A 342 -7.01 18.84 -13.63
N LEU A 343 -7.61 17.83 -14.26
CA LEU A 343 -7.00 17.09 -15.36
C LEU A 343 -6.72 17.99 -16.57
N ALA A 344 -7.66 18.87 -16.93
CA ALA A 344 -7.49 19.82 -18.02
C ALA A 344 -6.40 20.86 -17.72
N GLU A 345 -6.34 21.35 -16.47
CA GLU A 345 -5.27 22.23 -16.00
C GLU A 345 -3.90 21.54 -16.08
N LEU A 346 -3.80 20.29 -15.62
CA LEU A 346 -2.56 19.52 -15.71
C LEU A 346 -2.10 19.36 -17.18
N ARG A 347 -3.04 19.07 -18.10
CA ARG A 347 -2.76 18.95 -19.55
C ARG A 347 -2.17 20.24 -20.13
N SER A 348 -2.52 21.40 -19.60
CA SER A 348 -2.02 22.68 -20.09
C SER A 348 -0.58 22.99 -19.68
N VAL A 349 -0.09 22.42 -18.59
CA VAL A 349 1.21 22.70 -18.00
C VAL A 349 2.21 21.55 -18.11
N TRP A 350 1.72 20.32 -18.23
CA TRP A 350 2.58 19.13 -18.35
C TRP A 350 2.61 18.63 -19.80
N LYS A 351 3.74 18.77 -20.46
CA LYS A 351 3.99 18.38 -21.87
C LYS A 351 5.00 17.26 -21.98
#